data_29dd341a0ab8dc74a0703001db734503
#
_entry.id   29dd341a0ab8dc74a0703001db734503
#
_cell.length_a   1.000
_cell.length_b   1.000
_cell.length_c   1.000
_cell.angle_alpha   90.00
_cell.angle_beta   90.00
_cell.angle_gamma   90.00
#
_symmetry.space_group_name_H-M   'P 1'
#
loop_
_entity.id
_entity.type
_entity.pdbx_description
1 polymer ?
#
loop_
_entity_poly.entity_id
_entity_poly.type
_entity_poly.pdbx_seq_one_letter_code
_entity_poly.pdbx_strand_id
1 'polypeptide(L)'
;MEEKIPSLEKILKKENIKAYLFPRKNTNVKGLTLISYDKTTIYVSKRMSENSIRFMVGYMYCYHKLYTTEETTHHIFYDESIYDKKAYNETLKLLVPINMLKSDVKKGTSMEELSKKYQVSQNILLKRIELDNRQKAKIVKI
;
A
#
# COMPACT_ATOMS: atom_id res chain seq x y z
N MET A 1 -20.29 1.90 17.44
CA MET A 1 -18.86 1.58 17.32
C MET A 1 -18.36 1.99 15.94
N GLU A 2 -17.31 2.77 15.92
CA GLU A 2 -16.70 3.11 14.65
C GLU A 2 -15.90 1.92 14.13
N GLU A 3 -16.09 1.60 12.86
CA GLU A 3 -15.26 0.60 12.19
C GLU A 3 -13.83 1.11 12.12
N LYS A 4 -12.89 0.31 12.62
CA LYS A 4 -11.47 0.66 12.56
C LYS A 4 -10.86 0.12 11.28
N ILE A 5 -10.11 0.98 10.60
CA ILE A 5 -9.31 0.56 9.46
C ILE A 5 -8.25 -0.41 9.98
N PRO A 6 -8.05 -1.57 9.32
CA PRO A 6 -6.95 -2.45 9.70
C PRO A 6 -5.63 -1.68 9.67
N SER A 7 -4.92 -1.67 10.79
CA SER A 7 -3.66 -0.95 10.88
C SER A 7 -2.59 -1.69 10.08
N LEU A 8 -1.95 -0.97 9.16
CA LEU A 8 -0.81 -1.52 8.41
C LEU A 8 0.29 -1.97 9.38
N GLU A 9 0.51 -1.20 10.44
CA GLU A 9 1.51 -1.50 11.47
C GLU A 9 1.22 -2.82 12.18
N LYS A 10 -0.05 -3.10 12.47
CA LYS A 10 -0.45 -4.37 13.10
C LYS A 10 -0.21 -5.57 12.17
N ILE A 11 -0.49 -5.39 10.89
CA ILE A 11 -0.26 -6.45 9.89
C ILE A 11 1.24 -6.76 9.80
N LEU A 12 2.08 -5.73 9.70
CA LEU A 12 3.53 -5.89 9.63
C LEU A 12 4.08 -6.57 10.89
N LYS A 13 3.62 -6.12 12.06
CA LYS A 13 4.04 -6.70 13.34
C LYS A 13 3.66 -8.17 13.44
N LYS A 14 2.45 -8.53 13.02
CA LYS A 14 1.98 -9.91 13.04
C LYS A 14 2.85 -10.83 12.19
N GLU A 15 3.34 -10.32 11.06
CA GLU A 15 4.19 -11.08 10.15
C GLU A 15 5.70 -10.89 10.42
N ASN A 16 6.04 -10.25 11.53
CA ASN A 16 7.44 -9.98 11.92
C ASN A 16 8.21 -9.17 10.88
N ILE A 17 7.56 -8.17 10.30
CA ILE A 17 8.15 -7.25 9.33
C ILE A 17 8.37 -5.91 10.00
N LYS A 18 9.59 -5.38 9.92
CA LYS A 18 9.93 -4.05 10.44
C LYS A 18 10.11 -3.08 9.29
N ALA A 19 9.65 -1.85 9.48
CA ALA A 19 9.77 -0.80 8.48
C ALA A 19 10.54 0.38 9.07
N TYR A 20 11.51 0.89 8.32
CA TYR A 20 12.36 2.01 8.72
C TYR A 20 12.43 3.05 7.62
N LEU A 21 12.66 4.30 8.02
CA LEU A 21 12.95 5.38 7.09
C LEU A 21 14.46 5.54 6.94
N PHE A 22 14.92 5.83 5.73
CA PHE A 22 16.31 6.17 5.50
C PHE A 22 16.43 7.53 4.80
N PRO A 23 17.50 8.29 5.08
CA PRO A 23 17.74 9.55 4.38
C PRO A 23 18.16 9.26 2.95
N ARG A 24 17.53 9.97 2.00
CA ARG A 24 17.84 9.82 0.58
C ARG A 24 18.93 10.81 0.20
N LYS A 25 20.17 10.32 0.07
CA LYS A 25 21.31 11.13 -0.36
C LYS A 25 21.88 10.56 -1.64
N ASN A 26 21.93 11.35 -2.69
CA ASN A 26 22.58 10.99 -3.97
C ASN A 26 22.18 9.61 -4.51
N THR A 27 20.93 9.20 -4.27
CA THR A 27 20.41 7.93 -4.76
C THR A 27 18.98 8.11 -5.23
N ASN A 28 18.61 7.34 -6.23
CA ASN A 28 17.22 7.28 -6.73
C ASN A 28 16.46 6.09 -6.15
N VAL A 29 16.99 5.45 -5.12
CA VAL A 29 16.30 4.34 -4.45
C VAL A 29 15.17 4.90 -3.60
N LYS A 30 13.95 4.46 -3.89
CA LYS A 30 12.74 4.85 -3.17
C LYS A 30 12.48 3.94 -1.98
N GLY A 31 12.84 2.67 -2.11
CA GLY A 31 12.68 1.69 -1.07
C GLY A 31 13.50 0.45 -1.31
N LEU A 32 13.71 -0.31 -0.24
CA LEU A 32 14.48 -1.55 -0.26
C LEU A 32 13.87 -2.54 0.71
N THR A 33 13.62 -3.76 0.26
CA THR A 33 13.20 -4.87 1.12
C THR A 33 14.37 -5.83 1.27
N LEU A 34 14.77 -6.09 2.51
CA LEU A 34 15.80 -7.09 2.83
C LEU A 34 15.16 -8.27 3.54
N ILE A 35 15.50 -9.46 3.08
CA ILE A 35 15.00 -10.72 3.62
C ILE A 35 16.18 -11.49 4.16
N SER A 36 16.16 -11.82 5.46
CA SER A 36 17.22 -12.57 6.12
C SER A 36 16.59 -13.61 7.03
N TYR A 37 16.77 -14.89 6.67
CA TYR A 37 16.13 -16.01 7.37
C TYR A 37 14.61 -15.83 7.36
N ASP A 38 14.00 -15.73 8.55
CA ASP A 38 12.55 -15.54 8.73
C ASP A 38 12.18 -14.07 8.98
N LYS A 39 13.14 -13.15 8.80
CA LYS A 39 12.91 -11.72 9.06
C LYS A 39 12.92 -10.93 7.76
N THR A 40 11.93 -10.08 7.62
CA THR A 40 11.84 -9.15 6.49
C THR A 40 11.89 -7.73 7.02
N THR A 41 12.73 -6.89 6.42
CA THR A 41 12.87 -5.49 6.80
C THR A 41 12.61 -4.62 5.57
N ILE A 42 11.75 -3.62 5.74
CA ILE A 42 11.40 -2.67 4.69
C ILE A 42 12.04 -1.33 5.03
N TYR A 43 12.75 -0.74 4.07
CA TYR A 43 13.33 0.59 4.18
C TYR A 43 12.69 1.50 3.14
N VAL A 44 12.20 2.65 3.56
CA VAL A 44 11.54 3.62 2.67
C VAL A 44 12.21 4.98 2.82
N SER A 45 12.40 5.69 1.71
CA SER A 45 12.97 7.03 1.72
C SER A 45 12.09 8.00 2.51
N LYS A 46 12.69 8.76 3.43
CA LYS A 46 11.94 9.73 4.24
C LYS A 46 11.57 11.01 3.51
N ARG A 47 12.01 11.18 2.26
CA ARG A 47 11.73 12.41 1.48
C ARG A 47 10.34 12.48 0.86
N MET A 48 9.48 11.53 1.17
CA MET A 48 8.11 11.52 0.69
C MET A 48 7.17 12.02 1.77
N SER A 49 5.95 12.44 1.37
CA SER A 49 4.89 12.76 2.33
C SER A 49 4.53 11.54 3.17
N GLU A 50 3.93 11.75 4.33
CA GLU A 50 3.51 10.66 5.22
C GLU A 50 2.59 9.65 4.50
N ASN A 51 1.63 10.15 3.72
CA ASN A 51 0.73 9.28 2.96
C ASN A 51 1.48 8.49 1.90
N SER A 52 2.47 9.08 1.24
CA SER A 52 3.29 8.40 0.24
C SER A 52 4.19 7.35 0.88
N ILE A 53 4.75 7.64 2.05
CA ILE A 53 5.55 6.66 2.81
C ILE A 53 4.66 5.47 3.18
N ARG A 54 3.48 5.72 3.70
CA ARG A 54 2.55 4.68 4.09
C ARG A 54 2.12 3.83 2.89
N PHE A 55 1.84 4.48 1.76
CA PHE A 55 1.53 3.77 0.52
C PHE A 55 2.71 2.89 0.08
N MET A 56 3.92 3.43 0.11
CA MET A 56 5.12 2.70 -0.30
C MET A 56 5.38 1.49 0.58
N VAL A 57 5.22 1.62 1.89
CA VAL A 57 5.35 0.49 2.83
C VAL A 57 4.31 -0.59 2.48
N GLY A 58 3.06 -0.20 2.26
CA GLY A 58 2.00 -1.12 1.86
C GLY A 58 2.30 -1.81 0.53
N TYR A 59 2.81 -1.06 -0.44
CA TYR A 59 3.18 -1.60 -1.75
C TYR A 59 4.32 -2.61 -1.64
N MET A 60 5.36 -2.29 -0.89
CA MET A 60 6.50 -3.19 -0.70
C MET A 60 6.09 -4.45 0.05
N TYR A 61 5.19 -4.34 1.01
CA TYR A 61 4.62 -5.49 1.69
C TYR A 61 3.85 -6.40 0.71
N CYS A 62 2.97 -5.82 -0.10
CA CYS A 62 2.19 -6.59 -1.09
C CYS A 62 3.10 -7.24 -2.14
N TYR A 63 4.10 -6.50 -2.62
CA TYR A 63 5.08 -7.02 -3.57
C TYR A 63 5.85 -8.20 -2.98
N HIS A 64 6.26 -8.07 -1.72
CA HIS A 64 6.95 -9.15 -1.00
C HIS A 64 6.08 -10.41 -0.93
N LYS A 65 4.81 -10.26 -0.58
CA LYS A 65 3.88 -11.39 -0.47
C LYS A 65 3.66 -12.10 -1.81
N LEU A 66 3.67 -11.35 -2.89
CA LEU A 66 3.41 -11.89 -4.22
C LEU A 66 4.63 -12.55 -4.87
N TYR A 67 5.82 -11.98 -4.67
CA TYR A 67 6.99 -12.32 -5.49
C TYR A 67 8.20 -12.84 -4.72
N THR A 68 8.16 -12.87 -3.39
CA THR A 68 9.30 -13.35 -2.62
C THR A 68 9.33 -14.88 -2.62
N THR A 69 10.46 -15.44 -3.01
CA THR A 69 10.75 -16.87 -2.93
C THR A 69 11.93 -17.07 -1.97
N GLU A 70 12.22 -18.31 -1.61
CA GLU A 70 13.36 -18.65 -0.75
C GLU A 70 14.69 -18.16 -1.34
N GLU A 71 14.77 -18.01 -2.65
CA GLU A 71 15.98 -17.56 -3.35
C GLU A 71 16.10 -16.02 -3.35
N THR A 72 15.02 -15.33 -3.09
CA THR A 72 14.98 -13.86 -3.13
C THR A 72 15.43 -13.27 -1.80
N THR A 73 16.55 -12.53 -1.82
CA THR A 73 17.13 -11.92 -0.62
C THR A 73 16.88 -10.42 -0.52
N HIS A 74 16.43 -9.79 -1.59
CA HIS A 74 16.13 -8.35 -1.57
C HIS A 74 15.28 -7.94 -2.77
N HIS A 75 14.59 -6.81 -2.60
CA HIS A 75 13.91 -6.10 -3.69
C HIS A 75 14.27 -4.63 -3.59
N ILE A 76 14.63 -4.01 -4.72
CA ILE A 76 15.00 -2.59 -4.78
C ILE A 76 13.97 -1.85 -5.63
N PHE A 77 13.46 -0.73 -5.11
CA PHE A 77 12.45 0.09 -5.78
C PHE A 77 13.04 1.48 -6.05
N TYR A 78 13.05 1.88 -7.32
CA TYR A 78 13.62 3.14 -7.78
C TYR A 78 12.53 4.18 -8.00
N ASP A 79 12.89 5.46 -7.96
CA ASP A 79 11.95 6.57 -8.17
C ASP A 79 11.22 6.49 -9.50
N GLU A 80 11.91 6.03 -10.53
CA GLU A 80 11.39 5.92 -11.88
C GLU A 80 10.74 4.56 -12.13
N SER A 81 10.61 3.75 -11.10
CA SER A 81 10.01 2.44 -11.23
C SER A 81 8.54 2.54 -11.57
N ILE A 82 8.14 1.79 -12.57
CA ILE A 82 6.72 1.57 -12.85
C ILE A 82 6.23 0.56 -11.82
N TYR A 83 5.13 0.86 -11.14
CA TYR A 83 4.56 -0.07 -10.18
C TYR A 83 4.09 -1.34 -10.87
N ASP A 84 4.37 -2.49 -10.24
CA ASP A 84 3.77 -3.74 -10.63
C ASP A 84 2.26 -3.64 -10.43
N LYS A 85 1.49 -3.91 -11.49
CA LYS A 85 0.05 -3.73 -11.48
C LYS A 85 -0.65 -4.55 -10.41
N LYS A 86 -0.27 -5.80 -10.26
CA LYS A 86 -0.89 -6.69 -9.28
C LYS A 86 -0.59 -6.26 -7.84
N ALA A 87 0.68 -5.94 -7.55
CA ALA A 87 1.06 -5.45 -6.24
C ALA A 87 0.41 -4.09 -5.93
N TYR A 88 0.32 -3.21 -6.92
CA TYR A 88 -0.36 -1.92 -6.78
C TYR A 88 -1.84 -2.11 -6.43
N ASN A 89 -2.53 -2.97 -7.15
CA ASN A 89 -3.95 -3.23 -6.89
C ASN A 89 -4.17 -3.86 -5.52
N GLU A 90 -3.31 -4.77 -5.09
CA GLU A 90 -3.38 -5.35 -3.75
C GLU A 90 -3.15 -4.29 -2.68
N THR A 91 -2.26 -3.32 -2.93
CA THR A 91 -2.02 -2.21 -2.02
C THR A 91 -3.26 -1.33 -1.88
N LEU A 92 -3.94 -1.02 -2.98
CA LEU A 92 -5.20 -0.26 -2.95
C LEU A 92 -6.25 -0.96 -2.07
N LYS A 93 -6.39 -2.26 -2.23
CA LYS A 93 -7.35 -3.05 -1.43
C LYS A 93 -6.97 -3.09 0.04
N LEU A 94 -5.68 -3.20 0.33
CA LEU A 94 -5.17 -3.25 1.70
C LEU A 94 -5.43 -1.93 2.44
N LEU A 95 -5.09 -0.81 1.79
CA LEU A 95 -5.18 0.51 2.44
C LEU A 95 -6.60 1.07 2.46
N VAL A 96 -7.44 0.68 1.50
CA VAL A 96 -8.83 1.19 1.39
C VAL A 96 -9.78 0.02 1.18
N PRO A 97 -10.24 -0.62 2.27
CA PRO A 97 -11.22 -1.70 2.17
C PRO A 97 -12.52 -1.20 1.55
N ILE A 98 -13.02 -1.90 0.52
CA ILE A 98 -14.12 -1.40 -0.30
C ILE A 98 -15.45 -1.28 0.45
N ASN A 99 -15.74 -2.20 1.35
CA ASN A 99 -17.02 -2.17 2.08
C ASN A 99 -17.09 -0.97 3.02
N MET A 100 -15.97 -0.62 3.66
CA MET A 100 -15.87 0.58 4.51
C MET A 100 -16.02 1.84 3.67
N LEU A 101 -15.35 1.88 2.51
CA LEU A 101 -15.44 3.03 1.61
C LEU A 101 -16.86 3.25 1.12
N LYS A 102 -17.55 2.21 0.70
CA LYS A 102 -18.95 2.28 0.27
C LYS A 102 -19.84 2.82 1.38
N SER A 103 -19.66 2.35 2.61
CA SER A 103 -20.41 2.83 3.76
C SER A 103 -20.18 4.32 4.00
N ASP A 104 -18.93 4.76 3.94
CA ASP A 104 -18.58 6.18 4.13
C ASP A 104 -19.17 7.06 3.04
N VAL A 105 -19.13 6.61 1.79
CA VAL A 105 -19.71 7.35 0.66
C VAL A 105 -21.22 7.49 0.83
N LYS A 106 -21.91 6.45 1.28
CA LYS A 106 -23.34 6.50 1.55
C LYS A 106 -23.71 7.51 2.64
N LYS A 107 -22.81 7.71 3.61
CA LYS A 107 -22.99 8.68 4.69
C LYS A 107 -22.71 10.11 4.23
N GLY A 108 -22.27 10.32 3.00
CA GLY A 108 -21.94 11.62 2.45
C GLY A 108 -20.59 12.16 2.86
N THR A 109 -19.66 11.29 3.27
CA THR A 109 -18.30 11.69 3.65
C THR A 109 -17.58 12.28 2.44
N SER A 110 -16.96 13.45 2.61
CA SER A 110 -16.24 14.12 1.53
C SER A 110 -14.92 13.43 1.18
N MET A 111 -14.42 13.68 -0.01
CA MET A 111 -13.11 13.12 -0.45
C MET A 111 -11.99 13.58 0.48
N GLU A 112 -12.04 14.82 0.96
CA GLU A 112 -11.05 15.33 1.90
C GLU A 112 -11.06 14.55 3.22
N GLU A 113 -12.25 14.28 3.76
CA GLU A 113 -12.41 13.51 4.98
C GLU A 113 -11.99 12.05 4.79
N LEU A 114 -12.32 11.47 3.64
CA LEU A 114 -11.91 10.10 3.30
C LEU A 114 -10.40 10.00 3.20
N SER A 115 -9.75 10.98 2.58
CA SER A 115 -8.29 11.03 2.48
C SER A 115 -7.63 11.01 3.86
N LYS A 116 -8.16 11.79 4.79
CA LYS A 116 -7.66 11.82 6.17
C LYS A 116 -7.93 10.51 6.91
N LYS A 117 -9.13 9.97 6.74
CA LYS A 117 -9.53 8.71 7.41
C LYS A 117 -8.65 7.55 6.98
N TYR A 118 -8.45 7.37 5.69
CA TYR A 118 -7.69 6.24 5.15
C TYR A 118 -6.19 6.51 5.06
N GLN A 119 -5.75 7.73 5.35
CA GLN A 119 -4.34 8.14 5.30
C GLN A 119 -3.73 7.86 3.93
N VAL A 120 -4.46 8.23 2.90
CA VAL A 120 -4.04 8.12 1.50
C VAL A 120 -4.36 9.41 0.77
N SER A 121 -3.71 9.65 -0.37
CA SER A 121 -4.06 10.79 -1.21
C SER A 121 -5.44 10.61 -1.86
N GLN A 122 -6.06 11.69 -2.27
CA GLN A 122 -7.34 11.62 -2.98
C GLN A 122 -7.20 10.84 -4.29
N ASN A 123 -6.04 10.95 -4.94
CA ASN A 123 -5.76 10.18 -6.15
C ASN A 123 -5.82 8.67 -5.90
N ILE A 124 -5.31 8.21 -4.76
CA ILE A 124 -5.38 6.79 -4.37
C ILE A 124 -6.83 6.36 -4.16
N LEU A 125 -7.65 7.20 -3.54
CA LEU A 125 -9.08 6.92 -3.39
C LEU A 125 -9.76 6.76 -4.74
N LEU A 126 -9.47 7.65 -5.69
CA LEU A 126 -10.03 7.56 -7.04
C LEU A 126 -9.58 6.27 -7.74
N LYS A 127 -8.32 5.91 -7.61
CA LYS A 127 -7.79 4.66 -8.15
C LYS A 127 -8.48 3.44 -7.53
N ARG A 128 -8.78 3.49 -6.23
CA ARG A 128 -9.50 2.39 -5.55
C ARG A 128 -10.92 2.23 -6.08
N ILE A 129 -11.63 3.32 -6.27
CA ILE A 129 -12.99 3.33 -6.83
C ILE A 129 -12.96 2.78 -8.26
N GLU A 130 -12.01 3.25 -9.06
CA GLU A 130 -11.82 2.81 -10.43
C GLU A 130 -11.56 1.30 -10.52
N LEU A 131 -10.74 0.77 -9.61
CA LEU A 131 -10.45 -0.66 -9.53
C LEU A 131 -11.72 -1.46 -9.25
N ASP A 132 -12.54 -1.04 -8.27
CA ASP A 132 -13.81 -1.69 -7.94
C ASP A 132 -14.77 -1.68 -9.13
N ASN A 133 -14.88 -0.55 -9.82
CA ASN A 133 -15.75 -0.43 -11.00
C ASN A 133 -15.32 -1.36 -12.13
N ARG A 134 -14.02 -1.51 -12.36
CA ARG A 134 -13.51 -2.44 -13.37
C ARG A 134 -13.82 -3.89 -13.02
N GLN A 135 -13.70 -4.26 -11.75
CA GLN A 135 -13.99 -5.61 -11.29
C GLN A 135 -15.48 -5.93 -11.45
N LYS A 136 -16.36 -4.99 -11.15
CA LYS A 136 -17.82 -5.14 -11.35
C LYS A 136 -18.16 -5.28 -12.83
N ALA A 137 -17.53 -4.48 -13.69
CA ALA A 137 -17.75 -4.55 -15.13
C ALA A 137 -17.39 -5.91 -15.71
N LYS A 138 -16.33 -6.55 -15.19
CA LYS A 138 -15.94 -7.89 -15.61
C LYS A 138 -16.99 -8.94 -15.23
N ILE A 139 -17.63 -8.79 -14.08
CA ILE A 139 -18.67 -9.70 -13.62
C ILE A 139 -19.91 -9.58 -14.49
N VAL A 140 -20.28 -8.37 -14.90
CA VAL A 140 -21.47 -8.09 -15.69
C VAL A 140 -21.33 -8.50 -17.16
N LYS A 141 -20.11 -8.64 -17.66
CA LYS A 141 -19.83 -8.98 -19.07
C LYS A 141 -19.87 -10.48 -19.38
N ILE A 142 -20.42 -11.27 -18.54
CA ILE A 142 -20.56 -12.71 -18.79
C ILE A 142 -21.57 -12.98 -19.91
#